data_b4466cf5d5a57f2b7ca7ce1a781dc9a4
#
_entry.id   b4466cf5d5a57f2b7ca7ce1a781dc9a4
#
_cell.length_a   1.000
_cell.length_b   1.000
_cell.length_c   1.000
_cell.angle_alpha   90.00
_cell.angle_beta   90.00
_cell.angle_gamma   90.00
#
_symmetry.space_group_name_H-M   'P 1'
#
loop_
_entity.id
_entity.type
_entity.pdbx_description
1 polymer ?
#
loop_
_entity_poly.entity_id
_entity_poly.type
_entity_poly.pdbx_seq_one_letter_code
_entity_poly.pdbx_strand_id
1 'polypeptide(L)'
;MASVADWLYGLFAFLGPAGTLVALFFVFVIDAAVIPALPELAVVLSYLYRTPGTEPLSWALLLLVMAVAGEVVGNTVMFLWVRKLVVDRGHLPKVVDRMMKGWTKLLLVRDERIILVNRIAPVVPFVGAFIAVVGWSFPKSLAYIVLGAAAKYALLLLLVGYLGVVYDPSTATLLTVGAVIILVVVSVLASIIIRRRMAAPPRPS
;
A
#
# COMPACT_ATOMS: atom_id res chain seq x y z
N MET A 1 29.13 17.43 7.19
CA MET A 1 28.10 16.46 7.59
C MET A 1 27.47 15.93 6.31
N ALA A 2 27.46 14.62 6.09
CA ALA A 2 26.74 14.03 4.96
C ALA A 2 25.24 14.35 5.10
N SER A 3 24.61 14.78 4.02
CA SER A 3 23.18 15.04 4.02
C SER A 3 22.39 13.70 4.03
N VAL A 4 21.13 13.75 4.41
CA VAL A 4 20.23 12.56 4.30
C VAL A 4 20.18 12.08 2.85
N ALA A 5 20.26 13.00 1.89
CA ALA A 5 20.30 12.67 0.47
C ALA A 5 21.56 11.86 0.11
N ASP A 6 22.75 12.26 0.62
CA ASP A 6 24.00 11.51 0.39
C ASP A 6 23.94 10.10 0.95
N TRP A 7 23.33 9.95 2.13
CA TRP A 7 23.14 8.63 2.75
C TRP A 7 22.19 7.75 1.92
N LEU A 8 21.06 8.30 1.48
CA LEU A 8 20.12 7.56 0.61
C LEU A 8 20.80 7.18 -0.72
N TYR A 9 21.53 8.11 -1.33
CA TYR A 9 22.27 7.82 -2.54
C TYR A 9 23.27 6.67 -2.34
N GLY A 10 24.00 6.69 -1.23
CA GLY A 10 24.93 5.61 -0.87
C GLY A 10 24.20 4.26 -0.67
N LEU A 11 23.05 4.25 -0.02
CA LEU A 11 22.24 3.05 0.18
C LEU A 11 21.77 2.43 -1.14
N PHE A 12 21.17 3.25 -2.02
CA PHE A 12 20.68 2.76 -3.31
C PHE A 12 21.83 2.37 -4.26
N ALA A 13 22.96 3.08 -4.21
CA ALA A 13 24.16 2.71 -4.94
C ALA A 13 24.73 1.36 -4.47
N PHE A 14 24.75 1.11 -3.16
CA PHE A 14 25.16 -0.18 -2.57
C PHE A 14 24.24 -1.33 -2.99
N LEU A 15 22.93 -1.14 -2.94
CA LEU A 15 21.97 -2.16 -3.34
C LEU A 15 22.03 -2.46 -4.85
N GLY A 16 22.35 -1.48 -5.65
CA GLY A 16 22.25 -1.54 -7.11
C GLY A 16 20.80 -1.73 -7.59
N PRO A 17 20.57 -1.79 -8.91
CA PRO A 17 19.21 -1.93 -9.45
C PRO A 17 18.48 -3.19 -8.98
N ALA A 18 19.14 -4.34 -9.03
CA ALA A 18 18.55 -5.62 -8.63
C ALA A 18 18.23 -5.65 -7.12
N GLY A 19 19.17 -5.20 -6.28
CA GLY A 19 18.95 -5.13 -4.83
C GLY A 19 17.83 -4.19 -4.45
N THR A 20 17.71 -3.03 -5.11
CA THR A 20 16.61 -2.08 -4.91
C THR A 20 15.26 -2.73 -5.25
N LEU A 21 15.14 -3.46 -6.37
CA LEU A 21 13.91 -4.15 -6.74
C LEU A 21 13.53 -5.23 -5.72
N VAL A 22 14.50 -6.02 -5.27
CA VAL A 22 14.28 -7.05 -4.25
C VAL A 22 13.88 -6.43 -2.91
N ALA A 23 14.55 -5.37 -2.47
CA ALA A 23 14.21 -4.67 -1.24
C ALA A 23 12.78 -4.09 -1.33
N LEU A 24 12.44 -3.45 -2.43
CA LEU A 24 11.09 -2.92 -2.67
C LEU A 24 10.03 -4.03 -2.59
N PHE A 25 10.25 -5.16 -3.26
CA PHE A 25 9.35 -6.30 -3.21
C PHE A 25 9.08 -6.73 -1.75
N PHE A 26 10.13 -6.88 -0.94
CA PHE A 26 9.96 -7.27 0.47
C PHE A 26 9.29 -6.19 1.32
N VAL A 27 9.52 -4.91 1.06
CA VAL A 27 8.79 -3.82 1.73
C VAL A 27 7.29 -3.98 1.50
N PHE A 28 6.87 -4.28 0.26
CA PHE A 28 5.46 -4.50 -0.05
C PHE A 28 4.88 -5.78 0.56
N VAL A 29 5.67 -6.87 0.59
CA VAL A 29 5.25 -8.11 1.27
C VAL A 29 5.02 -7.85 2.76
N ILE A 30 5.94 -7.14 3.42
CA ILE A 30 5.84 -6.83 4.84
C ILE A 30 4.68 -5.87 5.12
N ASP A 31 4.51 -4.83 4.30
CA ASP A 31 3.39 -3.88 4.41
C ASP A 31 2.04 -4.57 4.32
N ALA A 32 1.88 -5.45 3.34
CA ALA A 32 0.62 -6.17 3.12
C ALA A 32 0.34 -7.26 4.16
N ALA A 33 1.39 -7.86 4.76
CA ALA A 33 1.25 -9.01 5.65
C ALA A 33 1.33 -8.65 7.15
N VAL A 34 2.16 -7.68 7.55
CA VAL A 34 2.56 -7.56 8.97
C VAL A 34 2.46 -6.14 9.52
N ILE A 35 3.11 -5.16 8.90
CA ILE A 35 3.30 -3.82 9.45
C ILE A 35 3.10 -2.77 8.35
N PRO A 36 2.25 -1.75 8.55
CA PRO A 36 2.14 -0.63 7.62
C PRO A 36 3.48 0.11 7.48
N ALA A 37 4.13 0.00 6.33
CA ALA A 37 5.50 0.43 6.08
C ALA A 37 5.59 1.52 5.00
N LEU A 38 4.72 2.49 4.93
CA LEU A 38 4.76 3.61 3.97
C LEU A 38 5.34 3.23 2.58
N PRO A 39 4.75 2.22 1.90
CA PRO A 39 5.30 1.69 0.66
C PRO A 39 5.37 2.74 -0.46
N GLU A 40 4.54 3.78 -0.40
CA GLU A 40 4.57 4.92 -1.31
C GLU A 40 5.93 5.63 -1.29
N LEU A 41 6.46 5.85 -0.08
CA LEU A 41 7.77 6.50 0.06
C LEU A 41 8.88 5.62 -0.49
N ALA A 42 8.81 4.30 -0.27
CA ALA A 42 9.80 3.36 -0.81
C ALA A 42 9.82 3.38 -2.35
N VAL A 43 8.65 3.38 -3.01
CA VAL A 43 8.55 3.51 -4.48
C VAL A 43 9.17 4.81 -4.97
N VAL A 44 8.80 5.93 -4.34
CA VAL A 44 9.29 7.26 -4.73
C VAL A 44 10.81 7.36 -4.60
N LEU A 45 11.35 6.96 -3.45
CA LEU A 45 12.80 6.97 -3.22
C LEU A 45 13.53 6.06 -4.21
N SER A 46 13.02 4.84 -4.45
CA SER A 46 13.58 3.92 -5.44
C SER A 46 13.59 4.51 -6.86
N TYR A 47 12.60 5.32 -7.21
CA TYR A 47 12.55 6.00 -8.51
C TYR A 47 13.52 7.18 -8.57
N LEU A 48 13.55 8.04 -7.56
CA LEU A 48 14.38 9.25 -7.53
C LEU A 48 15.88 8.92 -7.42
N TYR A 49 16.24 7.93 -6.62
CA TYR A 49 17.63 7.50 -6.38
C TYR A 49 18.06 6.33 -7.26
N ARG A 50 17.44 6.19 -8.45
CA ARG A 50 17.84 5.17 -9.42
C ARG A 50 19.31 5.35 -9.85
N THR A 51 19.95 4.24 -10.19
CA THR A 51 21.32 4.24 -10.68
C THR A 51 21.46 5.11 -11.95
N PRO A 52 22.46 5.97 -12.04
CA PRO A 52 22.71 6.78 -13.23
C PRO A 52 22.76 5.91 -14.50
N GLY A 53 22.14 6.40 -15.57
CA GLY A 53 22.06 5.66 -16.86
C GLY A 53 20.87 4.68 -16.96
N THR A 54 20.12 4.48 -15.89
CA THR A 54 18.88 3.69 -15.95
C THR A 54 17.78 4.47 -16.68
N GLU A 55 17.19 3.84 -17.70
CA GLU A 55 16.11 4.46 -18.47
C GLU A 55 14.87 4.62 -17.59
N PRO A 56 14.31 5.86 -17.45
CA PRO A 56 13.27 6.18 -16.47
C PRO A 56 11.98 5.36 -16.59
N LEU A 57 11.50 5.14 -17.82
CA LEU A 57 10.24 4.44 -18.06
C LEU A 57 10.36 2.94 -17.74
N SER A 58 11.41 2.31 -18.23
CA SER A 58 11.69 0.90 -17.94
C SER A 58 11.85 0.66 -16.44
N TRP A 59 12.51 1.58 -15.76
CA TRP A 59 12.68 1.52 -14.30
C TRP A 59 11.35 1.67 -13.57
N ALA A 60 10.52 2.64 -13.98
CA ALA A 60 9.18 2.81 -13.42
C ALA A 60 8.32 1.54 -13.58
N LEU A 61 8.38 0.91 -14.75
CA LEU A 61 7.65 -0.33 -14.99
C LEU A 61 8.15 -1.48 -14.11
N LEU A 62 9.46 -1.62 -13.90
CA LEU A 62 10.02 -2.63 -13.00
C LEU A 62 9.59 -2.38 -11.55
N LEU A 63 9.64 -1.14 -11.07
CA LEU A 63 9.16 -0.77 -9.74
C LEU A 63 7.67 -1.08 -9.58
N LEU A 64 6.85 -0.77 -10.59
CA LEU A 64 5.42 -1.07 -10.59
C LEU A 64 5.16 -2.58 -10.47
N VAL A 65 5.86 -3.38 -11.28
CA VAL A 65 5.74 -4.85 -11.25
C VAL A 65 6.13 -5.40 -9.88
N MET A 66 7.25 -4.93 -9.30
CA MET A 66 7.69 -5.38 -7.98
C MET A 66 6.74 -4.96 -6.86
N ALA A 67 6.19 -3.76 -6.93
CA ALA A 67 5.19 -3.29 -5.97
C ALA A 67 3.93 -4.16 -6.01
N VAL A 68 3.37 -4.39 -7.20
CA VAL A 68 2.18 -5.22 -7.37
C VAL A 68 2.45 -6.68 -6.97
N ALA A 69 3.59 -7.25 -7.35
CA ALA A 69 3.98 -8.61 -6.98
C ALA A 69 4.12 -8.76 -5.45
N GLY A 70 4.77 -7.82 -4.78
CA GLY A 70 4.90 -7.82 -3.33
C GLY A 70 3.54 -7.74 -2.62
N GLU A 71 2.64 -6.87 -3.09
CA GLU A 71 1.27 -6.79 -2.56
C GLU A 71 0.48 -8.11 -2.74
N VAL A 72 0.58 -8.72 -3.90
CA VAL A 72 -0.05 -10.01 -4.20
C VAL A 72 0.46 -11.08 -3.25
N VAL A 73 1.78 -11.21 -3.12
CA VAL A 73 2.41 -12.21 -2.24
C VAL A 73 2.05 -11.95 -0.78
N GLY A 74 2.21 -10.72 -0.29
CA GLY A 74 1.91 -10.38 1.10
C GLY A 74 0.46 -10.64 1.49
N ASN A 75 -0.50 -10.19 0.67
CA ASN A 75 -1.92 -10.45 0.92
C ASN A 75 -2.27 -11.93 0.80
N THR A 76 -1.63 -12.67 -0.12
CA THR A 76 -1.84 -14.13 -0.26
C THR A 76 -1.34 -14.88 0.96
N VAL A 77 -0.13 -14.57 1.42
CA VAL A 77 0.45 -15.16 2.63
C VAL A 77 -0.46 -14.91 3.83
N MET A 78 -0.89 -13.66 4.02
CA MET A 78 -1.78 -13.29 5.13
C MET A 78 -3.14 -13.98 5.03
N PHE A 79 -3.74 -14.04 3.84
CA PHE A 79 -4.99 -14.76 3.61
C PHE A 79 -4.87 -16.26 3.98
N LEU A 80 -3.84 -16.94 3.46
CA LEU A 80 -3.63 -18.36 3.71
C LEU A 80 -3.34 -18.64 5.18
N TRP A 81 -2.54 -17.80 5.81
CA TRP A 81 -2.20 -17.91 7.23
C TRP A 81 -3.45 -17.80 8.11
N VAL A 82 -4.23 -16.73 7.91
CA VAL A 82 -5.46 -16.51 8.70
C VAL A 82 -6.52 -17.59 8.39
N ARG A 83 -6.71 -17.97 7.14
CA ARG A 83 -7.64 -19.02 6.77
C ARG A 83 -7.32 -20.33 7.46
N LYS A 84 -6.07 -20.82 7.32
CA LYS A 84 -5.65 -22.12 7.88
C LYS A 84 -5.59 -22.14 9.41
N LEU A 85 -5.09 -21.08 10.04
CA LEU A 85 -4.84 -21.07 11.48
C LEU A 85 -6.00 -20.56 12.31
N VAL A 86 -6.87 -19.76 11.71
CA VAL A 86 -7.98 -19.11 12.44
C VAL A 86 -9.33 -19.61 11.98
N VAL A 87 -9.62 -19.53 10.68
CA VAL A 87 -10.95 -19.85 10.15
C VAL A 87 -11.20 -21.36 10.15
N ASP A 88 -10.30 -22.13 9.55
CA ASP A 88 -10.49 -23.58 9.39
C ASP A 88 -10.42 -24.35 10.73
N ARG A 89 -9.79 -23.78 11.76
CA ARG A 89 -9.75 -24.36 13.11
C ARG A 89 -10.93 -23.95 13.99
N GLY A 90 -11.84 -23.13 13.52
CA GLY A 90 -12.99 -22.66 14.28
C GLY A 90 -12.64 -21.78 15.51
N HIS A 91 -11.39 -21.35 15.62
CA HIS A 91 -10.88 -20.60 16.77
C HIS A 91 -10.78 -19.10 16.48
N LEU A 92 -11.81 -18.49 15.91
CA LEU A 92 -11.87 -17.02 15.84
C LEU A 92 -11.90 -16.47 17.27
N PRO A 93 -10.84 -15.77 17.73
CA PRO A 93 -10.91 -15.11 19.02
C PRO A 93 -12.13 -14.19 19.05
N LYS A 94 -12.92 -14.23 20.12
CA LYS A 94 -14.15 -13.42 20.26
C LYS A 94 -13.92 -11.92 19.98
N VAL A 95 -12.71 -11.45 20.25
CA VAL A 95 -12.29 -10.06 19.98
C VAL A 95 -12.22 -9.82 18.47
N VAL A 96 -11.59 -10.73 17.72
CA VAL A 96 -11.45 -10.64 16.25
C VAL A 96 -12.82 -10.73 15.59
N ASP A 97 -13.66 -11.68 15.99
CA ASP A 97 -15.03 -11.82 15.47
C ASP A 97 -15.87 -10.56 15.73
N ARG A 98 -15.79 -9.99 16.93
CA ARG A 98 -16.49 -8.74 17.29
C ARG A 98 -15.97 -7.55 16.47
N MET A 99 -14.65 -7.42 16.33
CA MET A 99 -14.05 -6.39 15.51
C MET A 99 -14.48 -6.53 14.05
N MET A 100 -14.42 -7.73 13.49
CA MET A 100 -14.79 -7.98 12.10
C MET A 100 -16.28 -7.76 11.83
N LYS A 101 -17.17 -8.19 12.73
CA LYS A 101 -18.60 -7.87 12.64
C LYS A 101 -18.88 -6.37 12.76
N GLY A 102 -18.10 -5.66 13.57
CA GLY A 102 -18.13 -4.19 13.61
C GLY A 102 -17.70 -3.59 12.27
N TRP A 103 -16.61 -4.06 11.71
CA TRP A 103 -16.09 -3.57 10.43
C TRP A 103 -17.02 -3.83 9.26
N THR A 104 -17.61 -5.04 9.17
CA THR A 104 -18.57 -5.38 8.10
C THR A 104 -19.84 -4.53 8.12
N LYS A 105 -20.30 -4.13 9.32
CA LYS A 105 -21.41 -3.18 9.47
C LYS A 105 -21.06 -1.76 9.04
N LEU A 106 -19.78 -1.40 9.10
CA LEU A 106 -19.24 -0.07 8.80
C LEU A 106 -18.86 0.09 7.33
N LEU A 107 -18.83 -0.99 6.53
CA LEU A 107 -18.44 -0.90 5.13
C LEU A 107 -19.52 -0.21 4.30
N LEU A 108 -19.14 0.88 3.63
CA LEU A 108 -19.98 1.59 2.65
C LEU A 108 -20.37 0.69 1.47
N VAL A 109 -19.48 -0.24 1.12
CA VAL A 109 -19.64 -1.25 0.09
C VAL A 109 -19.46 -2.61 0.78
N ARG A 110 -20.46 -3.48 0.70
CA ARG A 110 -20.49 -4.75 1.42
C ARG A 110 -19.92 -5.93 0.63
N ASP A 111 -19.12 -5.64 -0.39
CA ASP A 111 -18.48 -6.62 -1.25
C ASP A 111 -16.99 -6.33 -1.45
N GLU A 112 -16.31 -7.15 -2.23
CA GLU A 112 -14.87 -7.07 -2.51
C GLU A 112 -14.43 -5.74 -3.13
N ARG A 113 -15.35 -4.94 -3.69
CA ARG A 113 -15.05 -3.61 -4.29
C ARG A 113 -14.52 -2.62 -3.28
N ILE A 114 -14.79 -2.82 -1.98
CA ILE A 114 -14.23 -1.99 -0.91
C ILE A 114 -12.68 -1.99 -0.94
N ILE A 115 -12.05 -3.02 -1.51
CA ILE A 115 -10.60 -3.11 -1.66
C ILE A 115 -10.08 -1.96 -2.53
N LEU A 116 -10.83 -1.55 -3.57
CA LEU A 116 -10.46 -0.38 -4.39
C LEU A 116 -10.57 0.91 -3.59
N VAL A 117 -11.64 1.07 -2.82
CA VAL A 117 -11.82 2.24 -1.95
C VAL A 117 -10.70 2.30 -0.91
N ASN A 118 -10.27 1.14 -0.40
CA ASN A 118 -9.18 1.04 0.57
C ASN A 118 -7.82 1.52 0.03
N ARG A 119 -7.65 1.63 -1.28
CA ARG A 119 -6.44 2.20 -1.90
C ARG A 119 -6.37 3.73 -1.79
N ILE A 120 -7.52 4.38 -1.71
CA ILE A 120 -7.63 5.84 -1.57
C ILE A 120 -7.68 6.21 -0.08
N ALA A 121 -8.49 5.49 0.69
CA ALA A 121 -8.64 5.69 2.12
C ALA A 121 -8.50 4.33 2.83
N PRO A 122 -7.42 4.10 3.60
CA PRO A 122 -7.16 2.82 4.26
C PRO A 122 -8.17 2.59 5.39
N VAL A 123 -9.34 2.06 5.04
CA VAL A 123 -10.43 1.74 5.96
C VAL A 123 -10.25 0.35 6.55
N VAL A 124 -9.82 -0.60 5.73
CA VAL A 124 -9.65 -2.01 6.10
C VAL A 124 -8.17 -2.32 6.32
N PRO A 125 -7.74 -2.62 7.55
CA PRO A 125 -6.38 -3.08 7.80
C PRO A 125 -6.23 -4.55 7.37
N PHE A 126 -5.01 -4.96 7.00
CA PHE A 126 -4.69 -6.36 6.69
C PHE A 126 -5.69 -7.01 5.74
N VAL A 127 -5.77 -6.48 4.53
CA VAL A 127 -6.79 -6.86 3.53
C VAL A 127 -6.85 -8.37 3.32
N GLY A 128 -5.71 -9.07 3.24
CA GLY A 128 -5.67 -10.53 3.12
C GLY A 128 -6.35 -11.26 4.28
N ALA A 129 -6.12 -10.83 5.52
CA ALA A 129 -6.78 -11.38 6.70
C ALA A 129 -8.30 -11.13 6.66
N PHE A 130 -8.68 -9.91 6.28
CA PHE A 130 -10.08 -9.50 6.19
C PHE A 130 -10.84 -10.36 5.17
N ILE A 131 -10.28 -10.59 3.98
CA ILE A 131 -10.85 -11.47 2.95
C ILE A 131 -11.10 -12.89 3.51
N ALA A 132 -10.12 -13.43 4.27
CA ALA A 132 -10.24 -14.77 4.84
C ALA A 132 -11.39 -14.87 5.87
N VAL A 133 -11.49 -13.89 6.77
CA VAL A 133 -12.49 -13.90 7.87
C VAL A 133 -13.89 -13.62 7.37
N VAL A 134 -14.06 -12.72 6.41
CA VAL A 134 -15.38 -12.38 5.85
C VAL A 134 -15.88 -13.44 4.87
N GLY A 135 -14.97 -14.32 4.39
CA GLY A 135 -15.32 -15.39 3.45
C GLY A 135 -15.52 -14.90 2.02
N TRP A 136 -14.87 -13.78 1.64
CA TRP A 136 -14.92 -13.26 0.29
C TRP A 136 -14.17 -14.14 -0.71
N SER A 137 -14.56 -14.06 -1.98
CA SER A 137 -13.88 -14.76 -3.07
C SER A 137 -12.45 -14.26 -3.21
N PHE A 138 -11.46 -15.09 -2.87
CA PHE A 138 -10.05 -14.73 -2.93
C PHE A 138 -9.61 -14.30 -4.35
N PRO A 139 -9.98 -15.03 -5.45
CA PRO A 139 -9.58 -14.62 -6.79
C PRO A 139 -10.13 -13.24 -7.20
N LYS A 140 -11.39 -12.93 -6.85
CA LYS A 140 -11.98 -11.61 -7.11
C LYS A 140 -11.29 -10.52 -6.29
N SER A 141 -11.08 -10.77 -5.02
CA SER A 141 -10.37 -9.85 -4.13
C SER A 141 -8.95 -9.58 -4.61
N LEU A 142 -8.26 -10.63 -5.08
CA LEU A 142 -6.92 -10.51 -5.63
C LEU A 142 -6.91 -9.65 -6.91
N ALA A 143 -7.89 -9.80 -7.78
CA ALA A 143 -8.03 -8.93 -8.96
C ALA A 143 -8.18 -7.45 -8.56
N TYR A 144 -8.98 -7.15 -7.53
CA TYR A 144 -9.12 -5.78 -7.01
C TYR A 144 -7.83 -5.27 -6.33
N ILE A 145 -7.07 -6.13 -5.66
CA ILE A 145 -5.76 -5.79 -5.10
C ILE A 145 -4.81 -5.40 -6.25
N VAL A 146 -4.70 -6.22 -7.30
CA VAL A 146 -3.83 -5.97 -8.45
C VAL A 146 -4.23 -4.68 -9.17
N LEU A 147 -5.51 -4.52 -9.51
CA LEU A 147 -6.00 -3.33 -10.19
C LEU A 147 -5.76 -2.06 -9.37
N GLY A 148 -6.10 -2.11 -8.09
CA GLY A 148 -5.95 -0.96 -7.22
C GLY A 148 -4.48 -0.59 -6.96
N ALA A 149 -3.62 -1.58 -6.76
CA ALA A 149 -2.18 -1.37 -6.62
C ALA A 149 -1.56 -0.83 -7.91
N ALA A 150 -1.86 -1.45 -9.05
CA ALA A 150 -1.36 -1.02 -10.35
C ALA A 150 -1.77 0.43 -10.65
N ALA A 151 -3.04 0.77 -10.49
CA ALA A 151 -3.53 2.13 -10.71
C ALA A 151 -2.87 3.15 -9.78
N LYS A 152 -2.79 2.85 -8.48
CA LYS A 152 -2.20 3.73 -7.46
C LYS A 152 -0.73 4.01 -7.74
N TYR A 153 0.07 2.95 -7.93
CA TYR A 153 1.52 3.11 -8.11
C TYR A 153 1.90 3.59 -9.50
N ALA A 154 1.13 3.26 -10.55
CA ALA A 154 1.30 3.87 -11.86
C ALA A 154 1.07 5.37 -11.82
N LEU A 155 -0.02 5.82 -11.19
CA LEU A 155 -0.32 7.25 -11.03
C LEU A 155 0.78 7.96 -10.22
N LEU A 156 1.26 7.33 -9.14
CA LEU A 156 2.34 7.88 -8.32
C LEU A 156 3.64 8.04 -9.14
N LEU A 157 4.04 7.00 -9.88
CA LEU A 157 5.24 7.02 -10.71
C LEU A 157 5.14 8.01 -11.87
N LEU A 158 3.96 8.15 -12.48
CA LEU A 158 3.70 9.16 -13.50
C LEU A 158 3.84 10.58 -12.92
N LEU A 159 3.29 10.81 -11.74
CA LEU A 159 3.40 12.11 -11.06
C LEU A 159 4.86 12.45 -10.74
N VAL A 160 5.60 11.49 -10.17
CA VAL A 160 7.02 11.67 -9.83
C VAL A 160 7.87 11.89 -11.09
N GLY A 161 7.61 11.12 -12.15
CA GLY A 161 8.30 11.28 -13.43
C GLY A 161 8.01 12.64 -14.05
N TYR A 162 6.78 13.11 -14.04
CA TYR A 162 6.39 14.42 -14.54
C TYR A 162 7.08 15.56 -13.77
N LEU A 163 7.06 15.52 -12.44
CA LEU A 163 7.72 16.52 -11.60
C LEU A 163 9.24 16.56 -11.87
N GLY A 164 9.86 15.40 -12.07
CA GLY A 164 11.29 15.30 -12.38
C GLY A 164 11.69 15.85 -13.77
N VAL A 165 10.72 15.98 -14.68
CA VAL A 165 10.96 16.61 -16.01
C VAL A 165 10.76 18.12 -15.96
N VAL A 166 9.79 18.60 -15.16
CA VAL A 166 9.37 20.01 -15.14
C VAL A 166 10.25 20.86 -14.20
N TYR A 167 10.76 20.26 -13.13
CA TYR A 167 11.52 20.96 -12.09
C TYR A 167 12.96 20.44 -12.01
N ASP A 168 13.87 21.26 -11.47
CA ASP A 168 15.22 20.84 -11.12
C ASP A 168 15.18 19.68 -10.09
N PRO A 169 16.23 18.82 -10.00
CA PRO A 169 16.21 17.62 -9.15
C PRO A 169 15.91 17.88 -7.67
N SER A 170 16.41 19.00 -7.11
CA SER A 170 16.18 19.33 -5.71
C SER A 170 14.73 19.74 -5.45
N THR A 171 14.17 20.59 -6.30
CA THR A 171 12.78 21.03 -6.24
C THR A 171 11.83 19.87 -6.54
N ALA A 172 12.11 19.05 -7.54
CA ALA A 172 11.33 17.85 -7.85
C ALA A 172 11.27 16.86 -6.66
N THR A 173 12.40 16.62 -6.01
CA THR A 173 12.47 15.77 -4.82
C THR A 173 11.64 16.34 -3.67
N LEU A 174 11.79 17.64 -3.38
CA LEU A 174 11.04 18.29 -2.31
C LEU A 174 9.52 18.25 -2.57
N LEU A 175 9.09 18.60 -3.79
CA LEU A 175 7.69 18.56 -4.19
C LEU A 175 7.11 17.14 -4.13
N THR A 176 7.88 16.14 -4.57
CA THR A 176 7.45 14.74 -4.58
C THR A 176 7.31 14.21 -3.17
N VAL A 177 8.31 14.40 -2.31
CA VAL A 177 8.25 13.97 -0.91
C VAL A 177 7.13 14.71 -0.18
N GLY A 178 6.97 16.01 -0.40
CA GLY A 178 5.87 16.79 0.13
C GLY A 178 4.50 16.26 -0.31
N ALA A 179 4.33 15.95 -1.60
CA ALA A 179 3.10 15.39 -2.14
C ALA A 179 2.76 14.01 -1.54
N VAL A 180 3.76 13.14 -1.35
CA VAL A 180 3.58 11.84 -0.68
C VAL A 180 3.15 12.02 0.78
N ILE A 181 3.81 12.91 1.51
CA ILE A 181 3.44 13.20 2.90
C ILE A 181 1.99 13.72 2.98
N ILE A 182 1.62 14.66 2.12
CA ILE A 182 0.25 15.19 2.05
C ILE A 182 -0.74 14.07 1.73
N LEU A 183 -0.45 13.20 0.76
CA LEU A 183 -1.30 12.09 0.38
C LEU A 183 -1.50 11.10 1.54
N VAL A 184 -0.44 10.78 2.28
CA VAL A 184 -0.51 9.93 3.47
C VAL A 184 -1.35 10.59 4.56
N VAL A 185 -1.11 11.87 4.86
CA VAL A 185 -1.88 12.62 5.86
C VAL A 185 -3.36 12.69 5.49
N VAL A 186 -3.67 13.02 4.23
CA VAL A 186 -5.05 13.07 3.72
C VAL A 186 -5.72 11.69 3.82
N SER A 187 -5.01 10.62 3.45
CA SER A 187 -5.52 9.25 3.54
C SER A 187 -5.82 8.84 4.98
N VAL A 188 -4.94 9.17 5.92
CA VAL A 188 -5.14 8.91 7.36
C VAL A 188 -6.31 9.72 7.90
N LEU A 189 -6.39 11.02 7.58
CA LEU A 189 -7.49 11.88 8.01
C LEU A 189 -8.83 11.40 7.42
N ALA A 190 -8.87 11.05 6.13
CA ALA A 190 -10.06 10.48 5.50
C ALA A 190 -10.49 9.19 6.19
N SER A 191 -9.55 8.29 6.52
CA SER A 191 -9.81 7.07 7.28
C SER A 191 -10.42 7.37 8.65
N ILE A 192 -9.86 8.34 9.40
CA ILE A 192 -10.36 8.74 10.72
C ILE A 192 -11.78 9.33 10.61
N ILE A 193 -12.01 10.21 9.65
CA ILE A 193 -13.31 10.86 9.43
C ILE A 193 -14.37 9.82 9.08
N ILE A 194 -14.06 8.90 8.14
CA ILE A 194 -14.96 7.83 7.73
C ILE A 194 -15.28 6.95 8.95
N ARG A 195 -14.28 6.53 9.71
CA ARG A 195 -14.48 5.72 10.94
C ARG A 195 -15.37 6.45 11.96
N ARG A 196 -15.14 7.73 12.20
CA ARG A 196 -15.96 8.53 13.15
C ARG A 196 -17.41 8.67 12.68
N ARG A 197 -17.64 8.95 11.40
CA ARG A 197 -19.01 9.04 10.84
C ARG A 197 -19.77 7.71 10.91
N MET A 198 -19.06 6.61 10.74
CA MET A 198 -19.62 5.26 10.80
C MET A 198 -19.90 4.79 12.24
N ALA A 199 -19.17 5.30 13.23
CA ALA A 199 -19.37 5.00 14.64
C ALA A 199 -20.49 5.84 15.32
N ALA A 200 -20.98 6.89 14.63
CA ALA A 200 -22.07 7.71 15.15
C ALA A 200 -23.39 6.88 15.22
N PRO A 201 -24.12 6.90 16.37
CA PRO A 201 -25.41 6.22 16.48
C PRO A 201 -26.39 6.79 15.45
N PRO A 202 -27.33 5.97 14.91
CA PRO A 202 -28.36 6.46 14.02
C PRO A 202 -29.15 7.58 14.72
N ARG A 203 -29.35 8.71 14.04
CA ARG A 203 -30.18 9.80 14.55
C ARG A 203 -31.56 9.24 14.84
N PRO A 204 -32.14 9.47 16.03
CA PRO A 204 -33.51 9.10 16.30
C PRO A 204 -34.41 9.83 15.30
N SER A 205 -35.23 9.06 14.58
CA SER A 205 -36.28 9.52 13.67
C SER A 205 -37.42 10.17 14.42
#